data_a04aca43cce7e6bf8bf514819dbbbc86
#
_entry.id   a04aca43cce7e6bf8bf514819dbbbc86
#
_cell.length_a   1.000
_cell.length_b   1.000
_cell.length_c   1.000
_cell.angle_alpha   90.00
_cell.angle_beta   90.00
_cell.angle_gamma   90.00
#
_symmetry.space_group_name_H-M   'P 1'
#
loop_
_entity.id
_entity.type
_entity.pdbx_description
1 polymer ?
#
loop_
_entity_poly.entity_id
_entity_poly.type
_entity_poly.pdbx_seq_one_letter_code
_entity_poly.pdbx_strand_id
1 'polypeptide(L)'
;INTSRLVANKLFNLKTKISKNKKKSIQLAQETKKYLINKFNIKIQYLECRNLINLSTNLNNKPFRLFVAYYLNNVRLIDNF
;
A
#
# COMPACT_ATOMS: atom_id res chain seq x y z
N ILE A 1 18.88 -11.01 -1.35
CA ILE A 1 17.62 -10.49 -1.88
C ILE A 1 17.22 -9.25 -1.09
N ASN A 2 16.85 -8.23 -1.78
CA ASN A 2 16.43 -6.98 -1.16
C ASN A 2 14.94 -7.05 -0.82
N THR A 3 14.60 -7.19 0.46
CA THR A 3 13.22 -7.28 0.93
C THR A 3 12.42 -6.02 0.54
N SER A 4 13.02 -4.83 0.64
CA SER A 4 12.32 -3.60 0.30
C SER A 4 11.90 -3.57 -1.17
N ARG A 5 12.71 -4.14 -2.06
CA ARG A 5 12.37 -4.26 -3.47
C ARG A 5 11.18 -5.19 -3.69
N LEU A 6 11.14 -6.31 -2.97
CA LEU A 6 10.01 -7.24 -3.07
C LEU A 6 8.73 -6.62 -2.53
N VAL A 7 8.82 -5.87 -1.44
CA VAL A 7 7.69 -5.13 -0.88
C VAL A 7 7.20 -4.08 -1.89
N ALA A 8 8.12 -3.32 -2.49
CA ALA A 8 7.76 -2.31 -3.48
C ALA A 8 7.04 -2.91 -4.68
N ASN A 9 7.53 -4.06 -5.19
CA ASN A 9 6.89 -4.75 -6.30
C ASN A 9 5.46 -5.16 -5.95
N LYS A 10 5.25 -5.67 -4.73
CA LYS A 10 3.92 -6.07 -4.30
C LYS A 10 2.98 -4.87 -4.18
N LEU A 11 3.49 -3.75 -3.68
CA LEU A 11 2.71 -2.52 -3.55
C LEU A 11 2.35 -1.92 -4.92
N PHE A 12 3.27 -1.99 -5.87
CA PHE A 12 2.98 -1.55 -7.23
C PHE A 12 1.87 -2.39 -7.86
N ASN A 13 1.91 -3.71 -7.65
CA ASN A 13 0.85 -4.61 -8.11
C ASN A 13 -0.49 -4.29 -7.43
N LEU A 14 -0.46 -3.97 -6.15
CA LEU A 14 -1.65 -3.54 -5.42
C LEU A 14 -2.27 -2.30 -6.06
N LYS A 15 -1.45 -1.30 -6.38
CA LYS A 15 -1.95 -0.09 -7.04
C LYS A 15 -2.63 -0.42 -8.37
N THR A 16 -2.06 -1.32 -9.16
CA THR A 16 -2.65 -1.75 -10.42
C THR A 16 -4.02 -2.37 -10.21
N LYS A 17 -4.15 -3.24 -9.20
CA LYS A 17 -5.42 -3.86 -8.87
C LYS A 17 -6.47 -2.83 -8.44
N ILE A 18 -6.07 -1.88 -7.61
CA ILE A 18 -6.97 -0.82 -7.14
C ILE A 18 -7.42 0.05 -8.32
N SER A 19 -6.54 0.35 -9.26
CA SER A 19 -6.87 1.12 -10.45
C SER A 19 -8.01 0.47 -11.24
N LYS A 20 -8.05 -0.87 -11.24
CA LYS A 20 -9.10 -1.62 -11.95
C LYS A 20 -10.38 -1.74 -11.15
N ASN A 21 -10.32 -1.59 -9.83
CA ASN A 21 -11.51 -1.72 -8.97
C ASN A 21 -11.35 -0.84 -7.73
N LYS A 22 -11.60 0.45 -7.92
CA LYS A 22 -11.41 1.45 -6.85
C LYS A 22 -12.37 1.25 -5.68
N LYS A 23 -13.53 0.62 -5.90
CA LYS A 23 -14.50 0.37 -4.83
C LYS A 23 -13.96 -0.60 -3.78
N LYS A 24 -13.02 -1.47 -4.15
CA LYS A 24 -12.42 -2.45 -3.25
C LYS A 24 -11.06 -2.00 -2.70
N SER A 25 -10.73 -0.70 -2.82
CA SER A 25 -9.41 -0.21 -2.44
C SER A 25 -9.06 -0.53 -0.99
N ILE A 26 -9.98 -0.29 -0.06
CA ILE A 26 -9.74 -0.53 1.37
C ILE A 26 -9.51 -2.01 1.63
N GLN A 27 -10.37 -2.87 1.07
CA GLN A 27 -10.24 -4.31 1.24
C GLN A 27 -8.94 -4.83 0.67
N LEU A 28 -8.60 -4.41 -0.56
CA LEU A 28 -7.36 -4.85 -1.22
C LEU A 28 -6.12 -4.41 -0.44
N ALA A 29 -6.14 -3.18 0.10
CA ALA A 29 -5.03 -2.69 0.91
C ALA A 29 -4.87 -3.51 2.19
N GLN A 30 -5.97 -3.84 2.86
CA GLN A 30 -5.92 -4.65 4.08
C GLN A 30 -5.40 -6.05 3.81
N GLU A 31 -5.82 -6.67 2.72
CA GLU A 31 -5.36 -8.00 2.35
C GLU A 31 -3.86 -8.00 2.05
N THR A 32 -3.40 -6.98 1.32
CA THR A 32 -1.97 -6.86 1.01
C THR A 32 -1.15 -6.60 2.27
N LYS A 33 -1.67 -5.77 3.18
CA LYS A 33 -1.00 -5.52 4.45
C LYS A 33 -0.77 -6.82 5.22
N LYS A 34 -1.79 -7.66 5.35
CA LYS A 34 -1.67 -8.96 6.01
C LYS A 34 -0.65 -9.85 5.30
N TYR A 35 -0.71 -9.89 3.97
CA TYR A 35 0.23 -10.68 3.19
C TYR A 35 1.68 -10.27 3.46
N LEU A 36 1.95 -8.96 3.44
CA LEU A 36 3.31 -8.45 3.63
C LEU A 36 3.83 -8.72 5.03
N ILE A 37 3.00 -8.54 6.05
CA ILE A 37 3.38 -8.82 7.43
C ILE A 37 3.74 -10.30 7.60
N ASN A 38 2.91 -11.19 7.06
CA ASN A 38 3.13 -12.63 7.20
C ASN A 38 4.31 -13.12 6.36
N LYS A 39 4.47 -12.62 5.16
CA LYS A 39 5.51 -13.07 4.23
C LYS A 39 6.90 -12.59 4.62
N PHE A 40 7.02 -11.32 5.00
CA PHE A 40 8.31 -10.67 5.21
C PHE A 40 8.60 -10.37 6.67
N ASN A 41 7.65 -10.64 7.56
CA ASN A 41 7.80 -10.37 8.99
C ASN A 41 8.20 -8.90 9.26
N ILE A 42 7.64 -7.98 8.49
CA ILE A 42 7.86 -6.55 8.66
C ILE A 42 6.71 -5.95 9.47
N LYS A 43 6.97 -4.78 10.07
CA LYS A 43 5.95 -4.06 10.80
C LYS A 43 5.44 -2.92 9.91
N ILE A 44 4.16 -2.95 9.56
CA ILE A 44 3.55 -1.91 8.74
C ILE A 44 2.83 -0.94 9.65
N GLN A 45 3.23 0.33 9.60
CA GLN A 45 2.60 1.39 10.37
C GLN A 45 1.27 1.79 9.73
N TYR A 46 1.28 2.01 8.41
CA TYR A 46 0.05 2.21 7.65
C TYR A 46 0.25 1.79 6.21
N LEU A 47 -0.83 1.42 5.58
CA LEU A 47 -0.91 1.15 4.15
C LEU A 47 -2.29 1.58 3.70
N GLU A 48 -2.39 2.73 3.04
CA GLU A 48 -3.65 3.37 2.70
C GLU A 48 -3.63 3.92 1.29
N CYS A 49 -4.79 3.88 0.64
CA CYS A 49 -5.00 4.46 -0.66
C CYS A 49 -5.91 5.68 -0.48
N ARG A 50 -5.47 6.85 -0.95
CA ARG A 50 -6.21 8.09 -0.77
C ARG A 50 -6.33 8.85 -2.08
N ASN A 51 -7.48 9.49 -2.31
CA ASN A 51 -7.62 10.34 -3.48
C ASN A 51 -6.84 11.65 -3.25
N LEU A 52 -6.34 12.22 -4.35
CA LEU A 52 -5.45 13.38 -4.27
C LEU A 52 -6.20 14.71 -4.18
N ILE A 53 -7.53 14.69 -4.25
CA ILE A 53 -8.33 15.91 -4.18
C ILE A 53 -8.58 16.30 -2.73
N ASN A 54 -9.07 15.34 -1.90
CA ASN A 54 -9.40 15.63 -0.50
C ASN A 54 -8.72 14.69 0.49
N LEU A 55 -7.84 13.80 0.02
CA LEU A 55 -7.09 12.84 0.83
C LEU A 55 -7.96 11.84 1.59
N SER A 56 -9.20 11.66 1.15
CA SER A 56 -10.09 10.64 1.72
C SER A 56 -9.73 9.25 1.18
N THR A 57 -10.06 8.21 1.96
CA THR A 57 -9.93 6.82 1.50
C THR A 57 -11.02 6.45 0.50
N ASN A 58 -12.06 7.27 0.35
CA ASN A 58 -13.05 7.11 -0.70
C ASN A 58 -12.50 7.74 -1.98
N LEU A 59 -12.17 6.91 -2.96
CA LEU A 59 -11.46 7.38 -4.15
C LEU A 59 -12.36 8.14 -5.14
N ASN A 60 -13.65 7.79 -5.24
CA ASN A 60 -14.63 8.51 -6.07
C ASN A 60 -14.17 8.75 -7.52
N ASN A 61 -13.45 7.79 -8.11
CA ASN A 61 -12.87 7.92 -9.47
C ASN A 61 -11.91 9.12 -9.62
N LYS A 62 -11.39 9.64 -8.51
CA LYS A 62 -10.40 10.71 -8.55
C LYS A 62 -8.99 10.14 -8.67
N PRO A 63 -8.01 10.93 -9.12
CA PRO A 63 -6.62 10.50 -9.05
C PRO A 63 -6.26 10.10 -7.61
N PHE A 64 -5.48 9.03 -7.46
CA PHE A 64 -5.16 8.51 -6.14
C PHE A 64 -3.70 8.10 -6.06
N ARG A 65 -3.22 7.96 -4.82
CA ARG A 65 -1.92 7.37 -4.52
C ARG A 65 -2.03 6.39 -3.36
N LEU A 66 -1.13 5.44 -3.37
CA LEU A 66 -0.98 4.47 -2.31
C LEU A 66 0.13 4.96 -1.38
N PHE A 67 -0.18 5.14 -0.10
CA PHE A 67 0.75 5.61 0.91
C PHE A 67 1.10 4.47 1.86
N VAL A 68 2.38 4.30 2.14
CA VAL A 68 2.85 3.24 3.01
C VAL A 68 3.99 3.73 3.90
N ALA A 69 3.98 3.28 5.16
CA ALA A 69 5.11 3.40 6.06
C ALA A 69 5.31 2.06 6.77
N TYR A 70 6.53 1.55 6.75
CA TYR A 70 6.83 0.28 7.38
C TYR A 70 8.26 0.28 7.91
N TYR A 71 8.55 -0.68 8.79
CA TYR A 71 9.86 -0.84 9.39
C TYR A 71 10.53 -2.08 8.81
N LEU A 72 11.75 -1.92 8.38
CA LEU A 72 12.60 -3.01 7.92
C LEU A 72 13.93 -2.89 8.65
N ASN A 73 14.26 -3.89 9.49
CA ASN A 73 15.48 -3.89 10.29
C ASN A 73 15.64 -2.59 11.11
N ASN A 74 14.56 -2.15 11.75
CA ASN A 74 14.49 -0.95 12.58
C ASN A 74 14.65 0.36 11.81
N VAL A 75 14.63 0.31 10.48
CA VAL A 75 14.62 1.51 9.65
C VAL A 75 13.20 1.76 9.15
N ARG A 76 12.70 2.98 9.39
CA ARG A 76 11.37 3.37 8.92
C ARG A 76 11.46 3.80 7.47
N LEU A 77 10.72 3.13 6.61
CA LEU A 77 10.67 3.43 5.18
C LEU A 77 9.29 3.98 4.85
N ILE A 78 9.28 5.12 4.16
CA ILE A 78 8.03 5.78 3.73
C ILE A 78 8.08 5.90 2.22
N ASP A 79 6.98 5.53 1.57
CA ASP A 79 6.91 5.61 0.12
C ASP A 79 5.48 5.88 -0.33
N ASN A 80 5.33 6.29 -1.56
CA ASN A 80 4.02 6.41 -2.20
C ASN A 80 4.08 5.92 -3.64
N PHE A 81 2.96 5.42 -4.12
CA PHE A 81 2.86 4.83 -5.46
C PHE A 81 1.70 5.48 -6.25
#